data_0b3ce80fb6096de79faaac626f743f23
#
_entry.id   0b3ce80fb6096de79faaac626f743f23
#
_cell.length_a   1.000
_cell.length_b   1.000
_cell.length_c   1.000
_cell.angle_alpha   90.00
_cell.angle_beta   90.00
_cell.angle_gamma   90.00
#
_symmetry.space_group_name_H-M   'P 1'
#
loop_
_entity.id
_entity.type
_entity.pdbx_description
1 polymer ?
#
loop_
_entity_poly.entity_id
_entity_poly.type
_entity_poly.pdbx_seq_one_letter_code
_entity_poly.pdbx_strand_id
1 'polypeptide(L)'
;MADIIERNADYIRSKITEIPKTDIVLGSGLVDMGEKIENPVYIDYGELEGFAVSTAPGHKGRFIVGRLSGKTVICMQGRLHCYEGWELDKVVLPIRVMRALGAENLILTNAAGGVNLDFKPGDIMLITDHINFMGRNPLVGKNDDSVGTRFPDMSFAYNPSLREIAESCAAKTGTDLKKGVYLGCLGPSYETPAEIRAFRILGADAVGMSTVPEVIAANHCGFKVLAFSLITNMAAGVLKQPLSEEEVLTTGKLKAREMQKLISEILLNL
;
A
#
# COMPACT_ATOMS: atom_id res chain seq x y z
N MET A 1 10.22 19.97 -6.22
CA MET A 1 9.74 18.55 -6.16
C MET A 1 9.13 18.14 -7.49
N ALA A 2 8.28 18.95 -8.11
CA ALA A 2 7.67 18.62 -9.41
C ALA A 2 8.70 18.21 -10.49
N ASP A 3 9.80 18.93 -10.64
CA ASP A 3 10.82 18.60 -11.65
C ASP A 3 11.42 17.20 -11.52
N ILE A 4 11.64 16.71 -10.29
CA ILE A 4 12.17 15.37 -10.07
C ILE A 4 11.10 14.30 -10.34
N ILE A 5 9.85 14.61 -10.04
CA ILE A 5 8.70 13.74 -10.33
C ILE A 5 8.58 13.56 -11.84
N GLU A 6 8.57 14.65 -12.61
CA GLU A 6 8.42 14.61 -14.06
C GLU A 6 9.61 13.94 -14.75
N ARG A 7 10.86 14.25 -14.36
CA ARG A 7 12.04 13.56 -14.93
C ARG A 7 11.98 12.04 -14.75
N ASN A 8 11.55 11.57 -13.59
CA ASN A 8 11.39 10.14 -13.35
C ASN A 8 10.21 9.55 -14.14
N ALA A 9 9.09 10.27 -14.23
CA ALA A 9 7.97 9.84 -15.06
C ALA A 9 8.37 9.75 -16.54
N ASP A 10 9.12 10.73 -17.07
CA ASP A 10 9.63 10.70 -18.44
C ASP A 10 10.61 9.56 -18.69
N TYR A 11 11.49 9.29 -17.71
CA TYR A 11 12.38 8.12 -17.80
C TYR A 11 11.59 6.82 -17.91
N ILE A 12 10.57 6.64 -17.05
CA ILE A 12 9.71 5.45 -17.11
C ILE A 12 8.95 5.39 -18.43
N ARG A 13 8.37 6.52 -18.89
CA ARG A 13 7.68 6.60 -20.21
C ARG A 13 8.58 6.15 -21.35
N SER A 14 9.87 6.46 -21.30
CA SER A 14 10.83 6.05 -22.34
C SER A 14 11.08 4.52 -22.40
N LYS A 15 10.74 3.81 -21.33
CA LYS A 15 10.96 2.35 -21.20
C LYS A 15 9.70 1.51 -21.48
N ILE A 16 8.52 2.14 -21.51
CA ILE A 16 7.23 1.44 -21.62
C ILE A 16 6.50 1.85 -22.90
N THR A 17 5.62 0.99 -23.39
CA THR A 17 4.86 1.24 -24.61
C THR A 17 3.43 1.69 -24.36
N GLU A 18 2.91 1.46 -23.15
CA GLU A 18 1.54 1.78 -22.76
C GLU A 18 1.52 2.36 -21.34
N ILE A 19 0.79 3.44 -21.15
CA ILE A 19 0.65 4.10 -19.85
C ILE A 19 -0.35 3.32 -18.98
N PRO A 20 0.05 2.87 -17.78
CA PRO A 20 -0.86 2.19 -16.87
C PRO A 20 -1.93 3.14 -16.34
N LYS A 21 -3.16 2.63 -16.15
CA LYS A 21 -4.27 3.37 -15.55
C LYS A 21 -4.47 3.02 -14.07
N THR A 22 -3.94 1.88 -13.66
CA THR A 22 -4.02 1.39 -12.29
C THR A 22 -2.65 0.96 -11.80
N ASP A 23 -2.29 1.46 -10.64
CA ASP A 23 -1.03 1.20 -9.96
C ASP A 23 -1.26 0.31 -8.74
N ILE A 24 -0.28 -0.52 -8.42
CA ILE A 24 -0.38 -1.47 -7.32
C ILE A 24 0.87 -1.37 -6.44
N VAL A 25 0.68 -1.24 -5.14
CA VAL A 25 1.78 -1.34 -4.16
C VAL A 25 1.70 -2.71 -3.49
N LEU A 26 2.73 -3.53 -3.70
CA LEU A 26 2.83 -4.87 -3.14
C LEU A 26 3.53 -4.81 -1.77
N GLY A 27 2.77 -5.12 -0.71
CA GLY A 27 3.27 -5.18 0.65
C GLY A 27 4.00 -6.48 0.98
N SER A 28 4.50 -6.58 2.22
CA SER A 28 5.21 -7.75 2.75
C SER A 28 4.38 -9.03 2.58
N GLY A 29 5.01 -10.10 2.11
CA GLY A 29 4.36 -11.39 1.82
C GLY A 29 3.55 -11.43 0.52
N LEU A 30 3.39 -10.30 -0.19
CA LEU A 30 2.62 -10.19 -1.43
C LEU A 30 3.48 -9.83 -2.65
N VAL A 31 4.78 -9.60 -2.47
CA VAL A 31 5.72 -9.21 -3.54
C VAL A 31 5.79 -10.19 -4.70
N ASP A 32 5.52 -11.47 -4.45
CA ASP A 32 5.51 -12.53 -5.47
C ASP A 32 4.36 -12.36 -6.50
N MET A 33 3.34 -11.56 -6.19
CA MET A 33 2.31 -11.19 -7.18
C MET A 33 2.92 -10.49 -8.41
N GLY A 34 4.02 -9.76 -8.23
CA GLY A 34 4.74 -9.11 -9.32
C GLY A 34 5.26 -10.09 -10.37
N GLU A 35 5.48 -11.35 -10.02
CA GLU A 35 5.93 -12.40 -10.94
C GLU A 35 4.82 -12.90 -11.91
N LYS A 36 3.58 -12.49 -11.66
CA LYS A 36 2.42 -12.81 -12.51
C LYS A 36 2.16 -11.75 -13.59
N ILE A 37 2.95 -10.69 -13.60
CA ILE A 37 2.85 -9.64 -14.62
C ILE A 37 3.43 -10.19 -15.93
N GLU A 38 2.63 -10.15 -16.95
CA GLU A 38 3.01 -10.59 -18.30
C GLU A 38 3.79 -9.48 -19.02
N ASN A 39 4.79 -9.88 -19.81
CA ASN A 39 5.69 -8.98 -20.55
C ASN A 39 6.28 -7.87 -19.66
N PRO A 40 6.92 -8.22 -18.54
CA PRO A 40 7.34 -7.25 -17.53
C PRO A 40 8.52 -6.40 -18.02
N VAL A 41 8.42 -5.10 -17.81
CA VAL A 41 9.54 -4.17 -17.86
C VAL A 41 9.92 -3.85 -16.40
N TYR A 42 11.15 -4.15 -16.03
CA TYR A 42 11.67 -3.87 -14.68
C TYR A 42 12.42 -2.54 -14.70
N ILE A 43 12.18 -1.72 -13.69
CA ILE A 43 12.86 -0.43 -13.49
C ILE A 43 13.25 -0.36 -12.03
N ASP A 44 14.55 -0.53 -11.76
CA ASP A 44 15.08 -0.51 -10.40
C ASP A 44 15.07 0.93 -9.84
N TYR A 45 14.79 1.08 -8.55
CA TYR A 45 14.76 2.41 -7.90
C TYR A 45 16.12 3.12 -7.99
N GLY A 46 17.21 2.36 -8.07
CA GLY A 46 18.54 2.93 -8.29
C GLY A 46 18.75 3.63 -9.64
N GLU A 47 17.88 3.39 -10.64
CA GLU A 47 17.87 4.06 -11.93
C GLU A 47 17.14 5.41 -11.89
N LEU A 48 16.39 5.68 -10.81
CA LEU A 48 15.47 6.81 -10.68
C LEU A 48 16.07 7.89 -9.78
N GLU A 49 16.03 9.13 -10.23
CA GLU A 49 16.60 10.25 -9.51
C GLU A 49 15.91 10.49 -8.16
N GLY A 50 16.69 10.51 -7.10
CA GLY A 50 16.20 10.81 -5.75
C GLY A 50 15.41 9.72 -5.08
N PHE A 51 15.24 8.55 -5.71
CA PHE A 51 14.65 7.39 -5.07
C PHE A 51 15.59 6.83 -4.00
N ALA A 52 15.01 6.37 -2.92
CA ALA A 52 15.71 5.56 -1.93
C ALA A 52 15.64 4.07 -2.32
N VAL A 53 16.62 3.32 -1.86
CA VAL A 53 16.65 1.86 -2.04
C VAL A 53 16.10 1.20 -0.78
N SER A 54 15.09 0.35 -0.92
CA SER A 54 14.53 -0.37 0.23
C SER A 54 15.55 -1.30 0.86
N THR A 55 15.63 -1.27 2.18
CA THR A 55 16.45 -2.16 3.01
C THR A 55 15.62 -3.20 3.75
N ALA A 56 14.29 -3.11 3.63
CA ALA A 56 13.38 -4.03 4.28
C ALA A 56 13.43 -5.43 3.64
N PRO A 57 13.46 -6.52 4.44
CA PRO A 57 13.51 -7.88 3.92
C PRO A 57 12.34 -8.18 2.96
N GLY A 58 12.66 -8.85 1.84
CA GLY A 58 11.68 -9.24 0.84
C GLY A 58 11.24 -8.14 -0.14
N HIS A 59 11.64 -6.89 0.06
CA HIS A 59 11.34 -5.78 -0.84
C HIS A 59 12.41 -5.68 -1.93
N LYS A 60 12.01 -5.75 -3.20
CA LYS A 60 12.93 -5.71 -4.35
C LYS A 60 13.41 -4.30 -4.70
N GLY A 61 12.67 -3.25 -4.34
CA GLY A 61 13.01 -1.86 -4.62
C GLY A 61 12.98 -1.53 -6.11
N ARG A 62 11.90 -1.90 -6.80
CA ARG A 62 11.72 -1.65 -8.24
C ARG A 62 10.25 -1.49 -8.62
N PHE A 63 10.04 -0.89 -9.78
CA PHE A 63 8.77 -0.97 -10.49
C PHE A 63 8.77 -2.16 -11.46
N ILE A 64 7.60 -2.74 -11.66
CA ILE A 64 7.30 -3.69 -12.72
C ILE A 64 6.15 -3.11 -13.53
N VAL A 65 6.37 -2.85 -14.82
CA VAL A 65 5.31 -2.41 -15.73
C VAL A 65 5.00 -3.55 -16.69
N GLY A 66 3.74 -3.90 -16.87
CA GLY A 66 3.31 -4.97 -17.76
C GLY A 66 1.83 -5.26 -17.63
N ARG A 67 1.38 -6.43 -18.08
CA ARG A 67 -0.03 -6.79 -18.07
C ARG A 67 -0.37 -7.72 -16.90
N LEU A 68 -1.45 -7.39 -16.20
CA LEU A 68 -2.07 -8.24 -15.20
C LEU A 68 -3.58 -8.28 -15.46
N SER A 69 -4.12 -9.47 -15.65
CA SER A 69 -5.53 -9.65 -16.04
C SER A 69 -5.93 -8.86 -17.30
N GLY A 70 -5.03 -8.77 -18.29
CA GLY A 70 -5.25 -8.04 -19.54
C GLY A 70 -5.18 -6.50 -19.45
N LYS A 71 -4.96 -5.93 -18.26
CA LYS A 71 -4.79 -4.48 -18.04
C LYS A 71 -3.32 -4.15 -17.87
N THR A 72 -2.86 -3.02 -18.43
CA THR A 72 -1.51 -2.51 -18.16
C THR A 72 -1.48 -1.89 -16.77
N VAL A 73 -0.56 -2.35 -15.97
CA VAL A 73 -0.35 -1.91 -14.57
C VAL A 73 1.11 -1.53 -14.34
N ILE A 74 1.36 -0.68 -13.36
CA ILE A 74 2.67 -0.52 -12.73
C ILE A 74 2.58 -0.99 -11.29
N CYS A 75 3.50 -1.88 -10.90
CA CYS A 75 3.57 -2.41 -9.55
C CYS A 75 4.84 -1.94 -8.84
N MET A 76 4.70 -1.40 -7.65
CA MET A 76 5.81 -1.27 -6.70
C MET A 76 6.09 -2.66 -6.11
N GLN A 77 7.17 -3.30 -6.52
CA GLN A 77 7.64 -4.56 -5.93
C GLN A 77 8.55 -4.27 -4.73
N GLY A 78 7.93 -3.89 -3.64
CA GLY A 78 8.55 -3.39 -2.43
C GLY A 78 8.35 -1.89 -2.24
N ARG A 79 8.05 -1.50 -1.01
CA ARG A 79 7.87 -0.11 -0.58
C ARG A 79 9.01 0.35 0.31
N LEU A 80 9.07 1.64 0.54
CA LEU A 80 9.95 2.28 1.52
C LEU A 80 9.19 2.50 2.82
N HIS A 81 9.87 2.35 3.97
CA HIS A 81 9.26 2.57 5.27
C HIS A 81 10.01 3.66 6.05
N CYS A 82 9.26 4.38 6.89
CA CYS A 82 9.86 5.42 7.74
C CYS A 82 10.89 4.84 8.73
N TYR A 83 10.69 3.60 9.20
CA TYR A 83 11.63 2.95 10.11
C TYR A 83 12.99 2.59 9.48
N GLU A 84 13.10 2.63 8.15
CA GLU A 84 14.38 2.48 7.44
C GLU A 84 15.26 3.74 7.54
N GLY A 85 14.75 4.81 8.17
CA GLY A 85 15.45 6.08 8.33
C GLY A 85 15.24 7.07 7.19
N TRP A 86 14.37 6.75 6.24
CA TRP A 86 14.05 7.64 5.14
C TRP A 86 13.09 8.77 5.55
N GLU A 87 13.34 9.97 5.03
CA GLU A 87 12.39 11.06 5.15
C GLU A 87 11.13 10.79 4.32
N LEU A 88 10.00 11.33 4.78
CA LEU A 88 8.69 11.04 4.18
C LEU A 88 8.57 11.44 2.71
N ASP A 89 9.28 12.48 2.27
CA ASP A 89 9.33 12.89 0.86
C ASP A 89 9.91 11.78 -0.04
N LYS A 90 10.90 11.03 0.48
CA LYS A 90 11.49 9.85 -0.19
C LYS A 90 10.53 8.66 -0.18
N VAL A 91 9.87 8.42 0.97
CA VAL A 91 8.92 7.32 1.12
C VAL A 91 7.76 7.44 0.14
N VAL A 92 7.27 8.66 -0.11
CA VAL A 92 6.10 8.88 -0.98
C VAL A 92 6.45 9.30 -2.42
N LEU A 93 7.73 9.51 -2.74
CA LEU A 93 8.16 9.88 -4.10
C LEU A 93 7.67 8.88 -5.15
N PRO A 94 7.76 7.55 -4.93
CA PRO A 94 7.23 6.56 -5.88
C PRO A 94 5.75 6.77 -6.23
N ILE A 95 4.91 7.07 -5.23
CA ILE A 95 3.48 7.32 -5.44
C ILE A 95 3.25 8.53 -6.35
N ARG A 96 3.99 9.62 -6.12
CA ARG A 96 3.88 10.84 -6.91
C ARG A 96 4.33 10.62 -8.36
N VAL A 97 5.40 9.84 -8.57
CA VAL A 97 5.90 9.50 -9.91
C VAL A 97 4.88 8.62 -10.66
N MET A 98 4.29 7.63 -10.00
CA MET A 98 3.23 6.81 -10.59
C MET A 98 2.03 7.67 -11.03
N ARG A 99 1.64 8.66 -10.22
CA ARG A 99 0.56 9.60 -10.61
C ARG A 99 0.93 10.45 -11.83
N ALA A 100 2.16 10.96 -11.88
CA ALA A 100 2.67 11.74 -13.00
C ALA A 100 2.75 10.94 -14.30
N LEU A 101 2.89 9.62 -14.24
CA LEU A 101 2.76 8.74 -15.41
C LEU A 101 1.36 8.78 -16.04
N GLY A 102 0.32 9.13 -15.28
CA GLY A 102 -1.06 9.24 -15.77
C GLY A 102 -2.01 8.20 -15.19
N ALA A 103 -1.59 7.43 -14.21
CA ALA A 103 -2.46 6.50 -13.50
C ALA A 103 -3.54 7.23 -12.67
N GLU A 104 -4.72 6.65 -12.60
CA GLU A 104 -5.88 7.23 -11.91
C GLU A 104 -6.23 6.49 -10.63
N ASN A 105 -6.02 5.17 -10.61
CA ASN A 105 -6.34 4.31 -9.50
C ASN A 105 -5.07 3.77 -8.84
N LEU A 106 -5.06 3.74 -7.51
CA LEU A 106 -3.97 3.18 -6.72
C LEU A 106 -4.53 2.09 -5.80
N ILE A 107 -4.04 0.86 -5.97
CA ILE A 107 -4.35 -0.26 -5.08
C ILE A 107 -3.16 -0.48 -4.15
N LEU A 108 -3.35 -0.31 -2.86
CA LEU A 108 -2.32 -0.53 -1.84
C LEU A 108 -2.58 -1.85 -1.11
N THR A 109 -1.54 -2.63 -0.91
CA THR A 109 -1.60 -3.81 -0.05
C THR A 109 -0.57 -3.73 1.07
N ASN A 110 -0.87 -4.28 2.22
CA ASN A 110 0.06 -4.40 3.34
C ASN A 110 -0.19 -5.67 4.15
N ALA A 111 0.80 -6.05 4.95
CA ALA A 111 0.64 -6.95 6.08
C ALA A 111 0.33 -6.12 7.32
N ALA A 112 -0.57 -6.59 8.17
CA ALA A 112 -0.98 -5.89 9.39
C ALA A 112 -1.26 -6.86 10.55
N GLY A 113 -1.07 -6.37 11.78
CA GLY A 113 -1.51 -7.04 13.00
C GLY A 113 -2.99 -6.77 13.28
N GLY A 114 -3.78 -7.81 13.54
CA GLY A 114 -5.19 -7.69 13.90
C GLY A 114 -5.36 -7.12 15.31
N VAL A 115 -6.02 -5.95 15.40
CA VAL A 115 -6.39 -5.27 16.65
C VAL A 115 -7.81 -5.63 17.05
N ASN A 116 -8.70 -5.78 16.06
CA ASN A 116 -10.07 -6.23 16.23
C ASN A 116 -10.09 -7.72 16.66
N LEU A 117 -10.83 -8.03 17.72
CA LEU A 117 -10.89 -9.39 18.30
C LEU A 117 -11.67 -10.39 17.44
N ASP A 118 -12.49 -9.91 16.51
CA ASP A 118 -13.24 -10.74 15.57
C ASP A 118 -12.41 -11.12 14.33
N PHE A 119 -11.18 -10.60 14.22
CA PHE A 119 -10.25 -10.95 13.15
C PHE A 119 -9.39 -12.14 13.53
N LYS A 120 -8.86 -12.82 12.52
CA LYS A 120 -7.90 -13.92 12.65
C LYS A 120 -6.80 -13.81 11.59
N PRO A 121 -5.63 -14.40 11.84
CA PRO A 121 -4.59 -14.50 10.82
C PRO A 121 -5.14 -15.13 9.54
N GLY A 122 -4.83 -14.49 8.41
CA GLY A 122 -5.32 -14.87 7.10
C GLY A 122 -6.57 -14.12 6.63
N ASP A 123 -7.22 -13.30 7.47
CA ASP A 123 -8.30 -12.44 7.02
C ASP A 123 -7.78 -11.33 6.10
N ILE A 124 -8.55 -11.01 5.07
CA ILE A 124 -8.31 -9.86 4.18
C ILE A 124 -9.26 -8.75 4.60
N MET A 125 -8.69 -7.61 4.99
CA MET A 125 -9.45 -6.43 5.41
C MET A 125 -9.39 -5.35 4.32
N LEU A 126 -10.54 -4.94 3.80
CA LEU A 126 -10.72 -3.71 3.04
C LEU A 126 -10.56 -2.52 4.00
N ILE A 127 -9.57 -1.67 3.75
CA ILE A 127 -9.36 -0.48 4.55
C ILE A 127 -10.42 0.55 4.15
N THR A 128 -11.24 0.97 5.10
CA THR A 128 -12.30 1.97 4.89
C THR A 128 -11.88 3.36 5.35
N ASP A 129 -10.96 3.42 6.32
CA ASP A 129 -10.38 4.65 6.87
C ASP A 129 -9.04 4.35 7.55
N HIS A 130 -8.32 5.37 7.98
CA HIS A 130 -7.09 5.19 8.74
C HIS A 130 -6.93 6.19 9.90
N ILE A 131 -6.11 5.79 10.85
CA ILE A 131 -5.60 6.65 11.91
C ILE A 131 -4.09 6.85 11.68
N ASN A 132 -3.67 8.09 11.46
CA ASN A 132 -2.25 8.43 11.36
C ASN A 132 -1.65 8.60 12.77
N PHE A 133 -1.08 7.54 13.31
CA PHE A 133 -0.40 7.55 14.61
C PHE A 133 1.14 7.61 14.49
N MET A 134 1.66 7.94 13.29
CA MET A 134 3.10 7.99 13.01
C MET A 134 3.78 9.25 13.56
N GLY A 135 3.02 10.24 14.05
CA GLY A 135 3.58 11.53 14.48
C GLY A 135 4.18 12.37 13.34
N ARG A 136 3.98 11.96 12.08
CA ARG A 136 4.51 12.59 10.87
C ARG A 136 3.43 12.68 9.79
N ASN A 137 3.59 13.65 8.86
CA ASN A 137 2.73 13.78 7.68
C ASN A 137 3.58 14.19 6.48
N PRO A 138 3.46 13.51 5.31
CA PRO A 138 4.29 13.77 4.13
C PRO A 138 4.04 15.14 3.47
N LEU A 139 3.03 15.86 3.90
CA LEU A 139 2.69 17.20 3.39
C LEU A 139 3.22 18.33 4.26
N VAL A 140 3.97 18.03 5.33
CA VAL A 140 4.62 19.04 6.16
C VAL A 140 5.69 19.75 5.34
N GLY A 141 5.72 21.08 5.39
CA GLY A 141 6.64 21.92 4.65
C GLY A 141 5.95 22.80 3.60
N LYS A 142 6.72 23.33 2.65
CA LYS A 142 6.19 24.15 1.57
C LYS A 142 5.39 23.30 0.57
N ASN A 143 4.16 23.70 0.29
CA ASN A 143 3.37 23.04 -0.74
C ASN A 143 3.91 23.31 -2.14
N ASP A 144 3.71 22.35 -3.04
CA ASP A 144 3.88 22.49 -4.48
C ASP A 144 2.51 22.35 -5.14
N ASP A 145 1.91 23.50 -5.48
CA ASP A 145 0.53 23.58 -5.99
C ASP A 145 0.37 22.88 -7.36
N SER A 146 1.48 22.60 -8.06
CA SER A 146 1.45 21.82 -9.30
C SER A 146 1.24 20.31 -9.05
N VAL A 147 1.54 19.85 -7.83
CA VAL A 147 1.33 18.44 -7.41
C VAL A 147 -0.04 18.25 -6.77
N GLY A 148 -0.48 19.21 -5.95
CA GLY A 148 -1.78 19.11 -5.29
C GLY A 148 -2.07 20.29 -4.34
N THR A 149 -3.30 20.32 -3.83
CA THR A 149 -3.75 21.40 -2.94
C THR A 149 -3.09 21.34 -1.57
N ARG A 150 -2.85 22.50 -0.95
CA ARG A 150 -2.21 22.60 0.37
C ARG A 150 -2.93 21.80 1.46
N PHE A 151 -4.25 21.74 1.41
CA PHE A 151 -5.09 21.07 2.40
C PHE A 151 -6.05 20.10 1.67
N PRO A 152 -5.58 18.86 1.32
CA PRO A 152 -6.45 17.87 0.69
C PRO A 152 -7.53 17.40 1.67
N ASP A 153 -8.75 17.24 1.16
CA ASP A 153 -9.83 16.60 1.90
C ASP A 153 -9.56 15.09 2.01
N MET A 154 -9.59 14.56 3.23
CA MET A 154 -9.38 13.14 3.51
C MET A 154 -10.68 12.41 3.88
N SER A 155 -11.85 13.05 3.75
CA SER A 155 -13.16 12.44 4.08
C SER A 155 -13.44 11.17 3.28
N PHE A 156 -12.90 11.10 2.07
CA PHE A 156 -12.99 9.94 1.18
C PHE A 156 -11.59 9.47 0.76
N ALA A 157 -10.67 9.41 1.71
CA ALA A 157 -9.28 8.99 1.46
C ALA A 157 -9.20 7.62 0.77
N TYR A 158 -10.15 6.75 1.04
CA TYR A 158 -10.39 5.49 0.36
C TYR A 158 -11.66 5.60 -0.49
N ASN A 159 -11.51 5.57 -1.80
CA ASN A 159 -12.57 5.92 -2.75
C ASN A 159 -13.80 5.02 -2.61
N PRO A 160 -15.02 5.58 -2.38
CA PRO A 160 -16.22 4.78 -2.16
C PRO A 160 -16.57 3.85 -3.32
N SER A 161 -16.50 4.33 -4.57
CA SER A 161 -16.82 3.51 -5.74
C SER A 161 -15.85 2.35 -5.93
N LEU A 162 -14.55 2.55 -5.66
CA LEU A 162 -13.57 1.46 -5.69
C LEU A 162 -13.80 0.43 -4.58
N ARG A 163 -14.27 0.87 -3.41
CA ARG A 163 -14.65 -0.05 -2.31
C ARG A 163 -15.87 -0.90 -2.69
N GLU A 164 -16.89 -0.31 -3.31
CA GLU A 164 -18.08 -1.04 -3.81
C GLU A 164 -17.68 -2.09 -4.85
N ILE A 165 -16.79 -1.75 -5.80
CA ILE A 165 -16.23 -2.70 -6.77
C ILE A 165 -15.51 -3.83 -6.03
N ALA A 166 -14.66 -3.52 -5.05
CA ALA A 166 -13.93 -4.52 -4.29
C ALA A 166 -14.85 -5.49 -3.53
N GLU A 167 -15.93 -4.99 -2.90
CA GLU A 167 -16.92 -5.80 -2.22
C GLU A 167 -17.67 -6.72 -3.19
N SER A 168 -18.07 -6.21 -4.35
CA SER A 168 -18.70 -7.02 -5.41
C SER A 168 -17.75 -8.11 -5.92
N CYS A 169 -16.48 -7.77 -6.14
CA CYS A 169 -15.46 -8.72 -6.58
C CYS A 169 -15.15 -9.77 -5.51
N ALA A 170 -15.15 -9.40 -4.23
CA ALA A 170 -14.97 -10.33 -3.13
C ALA A 170 -16.10 -11.38 -3.09
N ALA A 171 -17.35 -10.95 -3.28
CA ALA A 171 -18.50 -11.86 -3.38
C ALA A 171 -18.35 -12.85 -4.55
N LYS A 172 -17.92 -12.36 -5.73
CA LYS A 172 -17.69 -13.21 -6.92
C LYS A 172 -16.54 -14.20 -6.74
N THR A 173 -15.48 -13.79 -6.06
CA THR A 173 -14.29 -14.63 -5.84
C THR A 173 -14.45 -15.59 -4.66
N GLY A 174 -15.47 -15.40 -3.83
CA GLY A 174 -15.68 -16.14 -2.59
C GLY A 174 -14.71 -15.73 -1.48
N THR A 175 -14.17 -14.51 -1.53
CA THR A 175 -13.28 -13.96 -0.51
C THR A 175 -14.12 -13.40 0.65
N ASP A 176 -13.86 -13.89 1.89
CA ASP A 176 -14.44 -13.32 3.11
C ASP A 176 -13.76 -11.98 3.44
N LEU A 177 -14.25 -10.90 2.83
CA LEU A 177 -13.68 -9.58 2.94
C LEU A 177 -14.16 -8.87 4.21
N LYS A 178 -13.27 -8.67 5.17
CA LYS A 178 -13.50 -7.83 6.34
C LYS A 178 -13.43 -6.35 5.96
N LYS A 179 -13.94 -5.47 6.81
CA LYS A 179 -13.81 -4.01 6.68
C LYS A 179 -13.28 -3.45 7.97
N GLY A 180 -12.47 -2.41 7.89
CA GLY A 180 -11.95 -1.81 9.11
C GLY A 180 -11.06 -0.59 8.90
N VAL A 181 -10.64 -0.04 10.03
CA VAL A 181 -9.77 1.12 10.15
C VAL A 181 -8.33 0.65 10.37
N TYR A 182 -7.42 1.11 9.53
CA TYR A 182 -5.99 0.84 9.65
C TYR A 182 -5.30 1.94 10.48
N LEU A 183 -4.56 1.56 11.54
CA LEU A 183 -3.72 2.49 12.28
C LEU A 183 -2.27 2.37 11.81
N GLY A 184 -1.71 3.46 11.30
CA GLY A 184 -0.30 3.55 10.94
C GLY A 184 0.55 4.02 12.10
N CYS A 185 1.53 3.24 12.54
CA CYS A 185 2.57 3.61 13.50
C CYS A 185 3.96 3.59 12.86
N LEU A 186 4.95 4.18 13.56
CA LEU A 186 6.29 4.35 12.98
C LEU A 186 7.11 3.04 12.95
N GLY A 187 7.01 2.23 14.00
CA GLY A 187 7.94 1.12 14.22
C GLY A 187 9.36 1.62 14.55
N PRO A 188 10.43 0.78 14.42
CA PRO A 188 10.41 -0.62 13.95
C PRO A 188 10.00 -1.65 15.01
N SER A 189 9.90 -1.27 16.30
CA SER A 189 9.40 -2.19 17.31
C SER A 189 7.92 -2.49 17.08
N TYR A 190 7.51 -3.74 17.27
CA TYR A 190 6.09 -4.04 17.46
C TYR A 190 5.54 -3.31 18.67
N GLU A 191 4.24 -3.10 18.68
CA GLU A 191 3.54 -2.40 19.73
C GLU A 191 3.53 -3.22 21.04
N THR A 192 3.40 -2.53 22.15
CA THR A 192 3.14 -3.18 23.44
C THR A 192 1.66 -3.59 23.54
N PRO A 193 1.30 -4.56 24.40
CA PRO A 193 -0.11 -4.88 24.68
C PRO A 193 -0.94 -3.70 25.17
N ALA A 194 -0.31 -2.71 25.84
CA ALA A 194 -0.99 -1.51 26.31
C ALA A 194 -1.32 -0.57 25.14
N GLU A 195 -0.40 -0.38 24.20
CA GLU A 195 -0.63 0.39 22.98
C GLU A 195 -1.75 -0.24 22.14
N ILE A 196 -1.74 -1.56 21.97
CA ILE A 196 -2.81 -2.26 21.22
C ILE A 196 -4.18 -2.07 21.87
N ARG A 197 -4.28 -2.12 23.20
CA ARG A 197 -5.55 -1.80 23.88
C ARG A 197 -5.98 -0.35 23.65
N ALA A 198 -5.04 0.60 23.68
CA ALA A 198 -5.32 1.99 23.39
C ALA A 198 -5.76 2.20 21.92
N PHE A 199 -5.09 1.57 20.98
CA PHE A 199 -5.44 1.65 19.55
C PHE A 199 -6.84 1.09 19.25
N ARG A 200 -7.23 0.01 19.93
CA ARG A 200 -8.60 -0.50 19.84
C ARG A 200 -9.64 0.49 20.36
N ILE A 201 -9.35 1.18 21.48
CA ILE A 201 -10.23 2.23 22.03
C ILE A 201 -10.35 3.40 21.05
N LEU A 202 -9.27 3.75 20.34
CA LEU A 202 -9.28 4.77 19.28
C LEU A 202 -10.06 4.35 18.03
N GLY A 203 -10.48 3.08 17.92
CA GLY A 203 -11.24 2.57 16.79
C GLY A 203 -10.42 1.88 15.71
N ALA A 204 -9.17 1.50 15.98
CA ALA A 204 -8.37 0.72 15.04
C ALA A 204 -8.80 -0.76 15.00
N ASP A 205 -8.87 -1.32 13.79
CA ASP A 205 -9.11 -2.75 13.53
C ASP A 205 -7.83 -3.49 13.19
N ALA A 206 -6.87 -2.80 12.58
CA ALA A 206 -5.57 -3.35 12.23
C ALA A 206 -4.47 -2.30 12.45
N VAL A 207 -3.23 -2.75 12.68
CA VAL A 207 -2.06 -1.89 12.90
C VAL A 207 -0.90 -2.32 12.00
N GLY A 208 -0.12 -1.34 11.53
CA GLY A 208 1.10 -1.59 10.78
C GLY A 208 1.95 -0.34 10.58
N MET A 209 3.08 -0.48 9.87
CA MET A 209 4.15 0.53 9.82
C MET A 209 4.31 1.18 8.44
N SER A 210 3.22 1.20 7.62
CA SER A 210 3.26 1.68 6.24
C SER A 210 1.95 2.38 5.84
N THR A 211 1.69 2.48 4.54
CA THR A 211 0.38 2.77 3.91
C THR A 211 -0.14 4.18 4.15
N VAL A 212 -0.22 4.66 5.39
CA VAL A 212 -0.80 5.99 5.69
C VAL A 212 -0.09 7.14 4.96
N PRO A 213 1.25 7.24 4.95
CA PRO A 213 1.94 8.28 4.17
C PRO A 213 1.65 8.19 2.67
N GLU A 214 1.58 6.97 2.13
CA GLU A 214 1.28 6.72 0.71
C GLU A 214 -0.15 7.16 0.38
N VAL A 215 -1.13 6.85 1.23
CA VAL A 215 -2.53 7.26 1.05
C VAL A 215 -2.66 8.79 1.12
N ILE A 216 -1.98 9.44 2.06
CA ILE A 216 -1.99 10.92 2.17
C ILE A 216 -1.40 11.54 0.88
N ALA A 217 -0.25 11.05 0.42
CA ALA A 217 0.38 11.55 -0.79
C ALA A 217 -0.45 11.26 -2.05
N ALA A 218 -1.07 10.09 -2.12
CA ALA A 218 -1.94 9.67 -3.22
C ALA A 218 -3.16 10.60 -3.35
N ASN A 219 -3.86 10.87 -2.24
CA ASN A 219 -4.97 11.82 -2.23
C ASN A 219 -4.52 13.23 -2.60
N HIS A 220 -3.37 13.68 -2.07
CA HIS A 220 -2.81 14.99 -2.40
C HIS A 220 -2.57 15.15 -3.90
N CYS A 221 -2.07 14.14 -4.60
CA CYS A 221 -1.82 14.19 -6.04
C CYS A 221 -2.99 13.67 -6.90
N GLY A 222 -4.15 13.38 -6.31
CA GLY A 222 -5.40 13.12 -7.05
C GLY A 222 -5.61 11.68 -7.51
N PHE A 223 -5.05 10.68 -6.82
CA PHE A 223 -5.43 9.28 -7.01
C PHE A 223 -6.79 8.95 -6.39
N LYS A 224 -7.50 8.02 -7.01
CA LYS A 224 -8.53 7.23 -6.35
C LYS A 224 -7.86 6.03 -5.65
N VAL A 225 -7.97 5.95 -4.33
CA VAL A 225 -7.25 4.96 -3.53
C VAL A 225 -8.17 3.83 -3.10
N LEU A 226 -7.69 2.60 -3.25
CA LEU A 226 -8.23 1.37 -2.69
C LEU A 226 -7.12 0.68 -1.90
N ALA A 227 -7.41 0.18 -0.71
CA ALA A 227 -6.36 -0.46 0.08
C ALA A 227 -6.86 -1.69 0.84
N PHE A 228 -5.96 -2.67 0.99
CA PHE A 228 -6.20 -3.91 1.69
C PHE A 228 -5.10 -4.20 2.70
N SER A 229 -5.48 -4.68 3.87
CA SER A 229 -4.58 -5.31 4.82
C SER A 229 -4.78 -6.82 4.80
N LEU A 230 -3.70 -7.56 4.68
CA LEU A 230 -3.69 -8.95 5.06
C LEU A 230 -3.36 -9.03 6.55
N ILE A 231 -4.27 -9.56 7.34
CA ILE A 231 -4.03 -9.81 8.77
C ILE A 231 -3.10 -11.01 8.87
N THR A 232 -1.83 -10.74 9.10
CA THR A 232 -0.80 -11.79 9.11
C THR A 232 -0.65 -12.46 10.47
N ASN A 233 -0.95 -11.72 11.50
CA ASN A 233 -0.89 -12.13 12.92
C ASN A 233 -1.90 -11.32 13.70
N MET A 234 -2.24 -11.74 14.90
CA MET A 234 -2.93 -10.85 15.82
C MET A 234 -1.92 -9.93 16.50
N ALA A 235 -2.31 -8.67 16.73
CA ALA A 235 -1.44 -7.67 17.37
C ALA A 235 -1.03 -8.06 18.80
N ALA A 236 0.00 -7.40 19.33
CA ALA A 236 0.60 -7.73 20.62
C ALA A 236 -0.42 -7.81 21.78
N GLY A 237 -0.37 -8.89 22.54
CA GLY A 237 -1.24 -9.12 23.70
C GLY A 237 -2.69 -9.52 23.36
N VAL A 238 -3.04 -9.68 22.08
CA VAL A 238 -4.31 -10.28 21.68
C VAL A 238 -4.26 -11.79 21.89
N LEU A 239 -3.20 -12.42 21.42
CA LEU A 239 -2.90 -13.83 21.75
C LEU A 239 -1.78 -13.89 22.80
N LYS A 240 -1.72 -15.00 23.56
CA LYS A 240 -0.70 -15.23 24.59
C LYS A 240 0.59 -15.82 23.99
N GLN A 241 1.10 -15.18 22.92
CA GLN A 241 2.35 -15.61 22.26
C GLN A 241 3.13 -14.38 21.78
N PRO A 242 4.46 -14.46 21.68
CA PRO A 242 5.28 -13.44 21.06
C PRO A 242 4.94 -13.29 19.56
N LEU A 243 5.17 -12.10 19.01
CA LEU A 243 5.10 -11.85 17.57
C LEU A 243 6.43 -12.23 16.90
N SER A 244 6.35 -12.67 15.65
CA SER A 244 7.54 -12.95 14.84
C SER A 244 7.34 -12.51 13.38
N GLU A 245 8.44 -12.11 12.74
CA GLU A 245 8.45 -11.81 11.31
C GLU A 245 8.15 -13.06 10.47
N GLU A 246 8.55 -14.24 10.95
CA GLU A 246 8.29 -15.53 10.28
C GLU A 246 6.78 -15.80 10.13
N GLU A 247 5.98 -15.50 11.17
CA GLU A 247 4.51 -15.61 11.12
C GLU A 247 3.93 -14.70 10.03
N VAL A 248 4.43 -13.44 9.95
CA VAL A 248 4.02 -12.47 8.92
C VAL A 248 4.30 -13.01 7.52
N LEU A 249 5.51 -13.47 7.26
CA LEU A 249 5.91 -13.97 5.94
C LEU A 249 5.18 -15.25 5.54
N THR A 250 4.99 -16.17 6.50
CA THR A 250 4.32 -17.46 6.26
C THR A 250 2.85 -17.25 5.91
N THR A 251 2.14 -16.47 6.72
CA THR A 251 0.72 -16.14 6.46
C THR A 251 0.57 -15.36 5.16
N GLY A 252 1.49 -14.41 4.89
CA GLY A 252 1.55 -13.68 3.64
C GLY A 252 1.60 -14.60 2.42
N LYS A 253 2.51 -15.55 2.40
CA LYS A 253 2.65 -16.52 1.29
C LYS A 253 1.42 -17.42 1.14
N LEU A 254 0.84 -17.89 2.24
CA LEU A 254 -0.35 -18.76 2.22
C LEU A 254 -1.56 -18.03 1.60
N LYS A 255 -1.71 -16.73 1.85
CA LYS A 255 -2.87 -15.93 1.42
C LYS A 255 -2.63 -15.12 0.15
N ALA A 256 -1.40 -15.08 -0.36
CA ALA A 256 -1.05 -14.33 -1.55
C ALA A 256 -1.94 -14.66 -2.76
N ARG A 257 -2.29 -15.95 -2.95
CA ARG A 257 -3.17 -16.40 -4.06
C ARG A 257 -4.60 -15.85 -3.94
N GLU A 258 -5.13 -15.79 -2.73
CA GLU A 258 -6.48 -15.27 -2.50
C GLU A 258 -6.53 -13.76 -2.76
N MET A 259 -5.57 -13.00 -2.23
CA MET A 259 -5.42 -11.58 -2.50
C MET A 259 -5.22 -11.31 -3.99
N GLN A 260 -4.36 -12.09 -4.66
CA GLN A 260 -4.13 -11.96 -6.10
C GLN A 260 -5.42 -12.19 -6.89
N LYS A 261 -6.20 -13.22 -6.56
CA LYS A 261 -7.48 -13.52 -7.22
C LYS A 261 -8.44 -12.35 -7.07
N LEU A 262 -8.53 -11.77 -5.88
CA LEU A 262 -9.37 -10.59 -5.61
C LEU A 262 -8.90 -9.38 -6.43
N ILE A 263 -7.61 -9.05 -6.41
CA ILE A 263 -7.06 -7.91 -7.17
C ILE A 263 -7.24 -8.12 -8.67
N SER A 264 -7.04 -9.33 -9.17
CA SER A 264 -7.26 -9.68 -10.58
C SER A 264 -8.71 -9.43 -11.01
N GLU A 265 -9.68 -9.85 -10.19
CA GLU A 265 -11.10 -9.59 -10.46
C GLU A 265 -11.43 -8.08 -10.39
N ILE A 266 -10.83 -7.35 -9.45
CA ILE A 266 -10.99 -5.88 -9.37
C ILE A 266 -10.47 -5.22 -10.65
N LEU A 267 -9.28 -5.58 -11.13
CA LEU A 267 -8.70 -5.02 -12.35
C LEU A 267 -9.60 -5.23 -13.58
N LEU A 268 -10.29 -6.36 -13.66
CA LEU A 268 -11.25 -6.63 -14.75
C LEU A 268 -12.49 -5.72 -14.71
N ASN A 269 -12.79 -5.13 -13.55
CA ASN A 269 -13.96 -4.28 -13.34
C ASN A 269 -13.60 -2.77 -13.25
N LEU A 270 -12.31 -2.42 -13.42
CA LEU A 270 -11.80 -1.06 -13.62
C LEU A 270 -11.57 -0.78 -15.11
#